data_37da2b33aef819632a75759d0bbd0ef5
#
_entry.id   37da2b33aef819632a75759d0bbd0ef5
#
_cell.length_a   1.000
_cell.length_b   1.000
_cell.length_c   1.000
_cell.angle_alpha   90.00
_cell.angle_beta   90.00
_cell.angle_gamma   90.00
#
_symmetry.space_group_name_H-M   'P 1'
#
loop_
_entity.id
_entity.type
_entity.pdbx_description
1 polymer ?
#
loop_
_entity_poly.entity_id
_entity_poly.type
_entity_poly.pdbx_seq_one_letter_code
_entity_poly.pdbx_strand_id
1 'polypeptide(L)'
;MKTRFLGLLVKGFLLAFVINLAVVLGNPATALADPQQPTPADAQQKDEGKKKGSSSKEDQEYYELLRLFVDTLDQVDRNYVKDVSRRELMEAAIEGMVRKLDQYSNYIPPTQIDRFKTSVENEFGGIGIRVALEGNALVIISPLFGTPAYKAGLLAGDRITKINKESTKGFSLEDAVNRLKGKIGTSVTLTVVHPRNNEPRTVSIKRTNVKIETVLGFERAQDDAWVYFCDEKKKIGYICLTSFGRRTASELKKAMKELQEKEARGLILDLRFNPGGLLASAIEISDLYISEGRIVSTEGRNVPKTVWDAHKAGTYGELPMVVLANRYSASASEIVSACLQDHDRAIVVGERTWGKGSVQNIISLEQGRSALKLTTAKYMRPSGKNIHRDKNAKPEDVWGVKPNNGYEVKYSNQELRNLETQRRDRLIVHNGQPIEKTEEPENAFIDRQLVKAIDYLLIKTDQKPATEEKEPKTEEKEEKADPEVETAAEPEGTSSTRPSRGRRGRRRP
;
A
#
# COMPACT_ATOMS: atom_id res chain seq x y z
N MET A 1 35.54 -16.86 32.69
CA MET A 1 34.42 -17.78 32.52
C MET A 1 33.13 -16.98 32.35
N LYS A 2 33.10 -16.06 31.37
CA LYS A 2 31.93 -15.19 31.06
C LYS A 2 32.01 -14.76 29.60
N THR A 3 31.79 -15.68 28.64
CA THR A 3 31.68 -15.33 27.21
C THR A 3 31.18 -16.54 26.42
N ARG A 4 29.92 -16.97 26.62
CA ARG A 4 29.26 -17.98 25.76
C ARG A 4 27.73 -18.00 25.89
N PHE A 5 27.05 -16.84 26.02
CA PHE A 5 25.57 -16.82 26.14
C PHE A 5 24.88 -15.86 25.16
N LEU A 6 25.58 -15.31 24.18
CA LEU A 6 25.00 -14.32 23.25
C LEU A 6 24.70 -14.85 21.83
N GLY A 7 24.87 -16.15 21.58
CA GLY A 7 24.77 -16.73 20.25
C GLY A 7 23.48 -17.42 19.88
N LEU A 8 22.52 -17.61 20.79
CA LEU A 8 21.35 -18.49 20.55
C LEU A 8 20.00 -17.76 20.42
N LEU A 9 19.94 -16.46 20.66
CA LEU A 9 18.71 -15.66 20.61
C LEU A 9 18.28 -15.18 19.22
N VAL A 10 19.11 -15.37 18.20
CA VAL A 10 18.89 -14.77 16.86
C VAL A 10 18.09 -15.65 15.90
N LYS A 11 17.95 -16.95 16.16
CA LYS A 11 17.30 -17.88 15.19
C LYS A 11 15.78 -17.97 15.30
N GLY A 12 15.17 -17.52 16.38
CA GLY A 12 13.70 -17.59 16.58
C GLY A 12 12.91 -16.44 15.99
N PHE A 13 13.54 -15.32 15.68
CA PHE A 13 12.86 -14.07 15.31
C PHE A 13 12.48 -13.96 13.82
N LEU A 14 13.10 -14.76 12.96
CA LEU A 14 12.87 -14.65 11.49
C LEU A 14 11.54 -15.28 11.02
N LEU A 15 10.92 -16.16 11.80
CA LEU A 15 9.73 -16.90 11.35
C LEU A 15 8.43 -16.16 11.62
N ALA A 16 8.38 -15.29 12.62
CA ALA A 16 7.15 -14.62 13.01
C ALA A 16 6.74 -13.46 12.10
N PHE A 17 7.73 -12.79 11.44
CA PHE A 17 7.45 -11.66 10.55
C PHE A 17 7.17 -12.10 9.10
N VAL A 18 7.73 -13.22 8.67
CA VAL A 18 7.52 -13.76 7.31
C VAL A 18 6.08 -14.24 7.11
N ILE A 19 5.40 -14.71 8.16
CA ILE A 19 4.00 -15.18 8.07
C ILE A 19 3.03 -14.00 7.92
N ASN A 20 3.32 -12.82 8.47
CA ASN A 20 2.49 -11.62 8.22
C ASN A 20 2.70 -11.00 6.83
N LEU A 21 3.84 -11.21 6.19
CA LEU A 21 4.12 -10.66 4.85
C LEU A 21 3.50 -11.50 3.73
N ALA A 22 3.27 -12.80 3.94
CA ALA A 22 2.70 -13.68 2.92
C ALA A 22 1.18 -13.52 2.73
N VAL A 23 0.47 -12.86 3.66
CA VAL A 23 -1.00 -12.73 3.65
C VAL A 23 -1.50 -11.43 3.00
N VAL A 24 -0.63 -10.46 2.73
CA VAL A 24 -1.05 -9.13 2.21
C VAL A 24 -1.11 -9.05 0.68
N LEU A 25 -0.83 -10.12 -0.05
CA LEU A 25 -0.84 -10.10 -1.51
C LEU A 25 -2.17 -10.61 -2.07
N GLY A 26 -3.21 -9.85 -1.95
CA GLY A 26 -4.44 -10.19 -2.62
C GLY A 26 -5.49 -9.11 -2.62
N ASN A 27 -5.74 -8.59 -3.79
CA ASN A 27 -6.73 -7.58 -4.05
C ASN A 27 -8.07 -8.17 -4.46
N PRO A 28 -9.20 -7.65 -4.03
CA PRO A 28 -10.25 -7.36 -4.97
C PRO A 28 -10.79 -5.94 -4.86
N ALA A 29 -10.76 -5.23 -5.97
CA ALA A 29 -11.76 -4.21 -6.20
C ALA A 29 -13.13 -4.91 -6.33
N THR A 30 -13.94 -4.90 -5.28
CA THR A 30 -15.36 -4.74 -5.54
C THR A 30 -15.49 -3.28 -5.95
N ALA A 31 -15.46 -3.04 -7.25
CA ALA A 31 -16.00 -1.83 -7.81
C ALA A 31 -17.37 -1.64 -7.18
N LEU A 32 -17.55 -0.57 -6.42
CA LEU A 32 -18.84 0.06 -6.36
C LEU A 32 -19.16 0.36 -7.82
N ALA A 33 -20.24 -0.21 -8.31
CA ALA A 33 -20.69 -0.13 -9.67
C ALA A 33 -20.67 1.34 -10.11
N ASP A 34 -19.76 1.67 -11.00
CA ASP A 34 -19.95 2.75 -11.94
C ASP A 34 -21.06 2.27 -12.90
N PRO A 35 -22.14 3.04 -13.12
CA PRO A 35 -23.35 2.54 -13.79
C PRO A 35 -23.21 2.29 -15.30
N GLN A 36 -22.02 2.02 -15.82
CA GLN A 36 -21.82 1.82 -17.27
C GLN A 36 -20.87 0.67 -17.67
N GLN A 37 -20.71 -0.37 -16.87
CA GLN A 37 -20.14 -1.60 -17.41
C GLN A 37 -21.29 -2.55 -17.79
N PRO A 38 -21.34 -3.05 -19.05
CA PRO A 38 -22.33 -4.03 -19.44
C PRO A 38 -22.12 -5.31 -18.63
N THR A 39 -23.20 -5.77 -18.00
CA THR A 39 -23.23 -7.06 -17.31
C THR A 39 -23.00 -8.19 -18.32
N PRO A 40 -22.47 -9.35 -17.90
CA PRO A 40 -22.28 -10.52 -18.80
C PRO A 40 -23.57 -11.02 -19.45
N ALA A 41 -24.75 -10.52 -19.06
CA ALA A 41 -26.04 -10.87 -19.66
C ALA A 41 -26.30 -10.16 -21.01
N ASP A 42 -25.67 -8.99 -21.25
CA ASP A 42 -25.89 -8.24 -22.50
C ASP A 42 -24.99 -8.70 -23.67
N ALA A 43 -24.04 -9.60 -23.40
CA ALA A 43 -23.18 -10.19 -24.41
C ALA A 43 -23.80 -11.45 -25.10
N GLN A 44 -24.99 -11.91 -24.66
CA GLN A 44 -25.60 -13.13 -25.20
C GLN A 44 -26.73 -12.90 -26.21
N GLN A 45 -27.01 -11.66 -26.62
CA GLN A 45 -28.13 -11.40 -27.55
C GLN A 45 -27.77 -10.78 -28.89
N LYS A 46 -26.59 -10.99 -29.42
CA LYS A 46 -26.26 -10.65 -30.83
C LYS A 46 -25.31 -11.66 -31.46
N ASP A 47 -25.68 -12.92 -31.53
CA ASP A 47 -25.18 -13.84 -32.60
C ASP A 47 -25.94 -15.16 -32.64
N GLU A 48 -27.27 -15.10 -32.73
CA GLU A 48 -28.07 -16.25 -33.19
C GLU A 48 -28.25 -16.20 -34.70
N GLY A 49 -27.18 -16.47 -35.40
CA GLY A 49 -27.27 -16.61 -36.86
C GLY A 49 -26.00 -17.14 -37.50
N LYS A 50 -25.88 -18.46 -37.55
CA LYS A 50 -24.88 -19.28 -38.28
C LYS A 50 -23.74 -19.84 -37.41
N LYS A 51 -23.92 -21.09 -36.97
CA LYS A 51 -23.03 -22.21 -37.23
C LYS A 51 -23.56 -23.50 -36.60
N LYS A 52 -24.41 -24.20 -37.30
CA LYS A 52 -24.52 -25.66 -37.22
C LYS A 52 -23.38 -26.25 -38.03
N GLY A 53 -22.57 -27.09 -37.40
CA GLY A 53 -21.74 -28.05 -38.13
C GLY A 53 -20.24 -27.79 -38.08
N SER A 54 -19.54 -28.62 -37.35
CA SER A 54 -18.10 -28.84 -37.19
C SER A 54 -17.56 -28.32 -35.86
N SER A 55 -17.52 -29.18 -34.86
CA SER A 55 -16.58 -28.96 -33.76
C SER A 55 -15.18 -28.88 -34.37
N SER A 56 -14.45 -27.81 -34.08
CA SER A 56 -13.08 -27.68 -34.58
C SER A 56 -12.21 -28.82 -34.01
N LYS A 57 -11.12 -29.18 -34.68
CA LYS A 57 -10.16 -30.15 -34.10
C LYS A 57 -9.75 -29.75 -32.65
N GLU A 58 -9.65 -28.46 -32.40
CA GLU A 58 -9.35 -27.91 -31.09
C GLU A 58 -10.44 -28.22 -30.04
N ASP A 59 -11.73 -28.17 -30.44
CA ASP A 59 -12.84 -28.53 -29.53
C ASP A 59 -12.81 -30.04 -29.22
N GLN A 60 -12.51 -30.89 -30.20
CA GLN A 60 -12.39 -32.33 -29.95
C GLN A 60 -11.23 -32.68 -29.03
N GLU A 61 -10.06 -32.09 -29.26
CA GLU A 61 -8.88 -32.27 -28.38
C GLU A 61 -9.19 -31.78 -26.96
N TYR A 62 -9.89 -30.65 -26.80
CA TYR A 62 -10.31 -30.15 -25.50
C TYR A 62 -11.25 -31.12 -24.75
N TYR A 63 -12.22 -31.70 -25.43
CA TYR A 63 -13.12 -32.71 -24.84
C TYR A 63 -12.40 -34.00 -24.50
N GLU A 64 -11.43 -34.45 -25.27
CA GLU A 64 -10.58 -35.62 -24.94
C GLU A 64 -9.76 -35.36 -23.65
N LEU A 65 -9.18 -34.18 -23.51
CA LEU A 65 -8.45 -33.80 -22.30
C LEU A 65 -9.34 -33.72 -21.07
N LEU A 66 -10.56 -33.17 -21.19
CA LEU A 66 -11.53 -33.16 -20.11
C LEU A 66 -11.93 -34.58 -19.70
N ARG A 67 -12.15 -35.47 -20.67
CA ARG A 67 -12.46 -36.87 -20.42
C ARG A 67 -11.31 -37.56 -19.69
N LEU A 68 -10.07 -37.40 -20.15
CA LEU A 68 -8.88 -37.93 -19.50
C LEU A 68 -8.80 -37.48 -18.02
N PHE A 69 -9.10 -36.21 -17.75
CA PHE A 69 -9.12 -35.68 -16.39
C PHE A 69 -10.17 -36.36 -15.51
N VAL A 70 -11.41 -36.50 -16.01
CA VAL A 70 -12.51 -37.13 -15.28
C VAL A 70 -12.22 -38.62 -15.04
N ASP A 71 -11.76 -39.33 -16.07
CA ASP A 71 -11.40 -40.76 -15.96
C ASP A 71 -10.27 -40.97 -14.95
N THR A 72 -9.28 -40.08 -14.92
CA THR A 72 -8.18 -40.11 -13.93
C THR A 72 -8.71 -39.90 -12.50
N LEU A 73 -9.60 -38.93 -12.30
CA LEU A 73 -10.21 -38.64 -11.00
C LEU A 73 -10.99 -39.85 -10.50
N ASP A 74 -11.78 -40.51 -11.38
CA ASP A 74 -12.55 -41.70 -11.05
C ASP A 74 -11.64 -42.89 -10.69
N GLN A 75 -10.53 -43.08 -11.44
CA GLN A 75 -9.55 -44.13 -11.11
C GLN A 75 -8.88 -43.90 -9.76
N VAL A 76 -8.54 -42.65 -9.41
CA VAL A 76 -7.97 -42.32 -8.08
C VAL A 76 -8.99 -42.56 -6.98
N ASP A 77 -10.24 -42.11 -7.15
CA ASP A 77 -11.31 -42.26 -6.16
C ASP A 77 -11.60 -43.75 -5.88
N ARG A 78 -11.57 -44.62 -6.91
CA ARG A 78 -11.89 -46.03 -6.78
C ARG A 78 -10.71 -46.90 -6.31
N ASN A 79 -9.50 -46.58 -6.72
CA ASN A 79 -8.38 -47.51 -6.60
C ASN A 79 -7.26 -47.05 -5.63
N TYR A 80 -7.30 -45.82 -5.12
CA TYR A 80 -6.28 -45.36 -4.19
C TYR A 80 -6.39 -46.10 -2.86
N VAL A 81 -5.24 -46.41 -2.24
CA VAL A 81 -5.13 -47.21 -1.02
C VAL A 81 -5.84 -46.64 0.21
N LYS A 82 -6.23 -45.40 0.18
CA LYS A 82 -6.96 -44.68 1.25
C LYS A 82 -8.10 -43.86 0.65
N ASP A 83 -9.17 -43.69 1.44
CA ASP A 83 -10.22 -42.75 1.08
C ASP A 83 -9.67 -41.33 0.97
N VAL A 84 -9.98 -40.66 -0.13
CA VAL A 84 -9.60 -39.25 -0.40
C VAL A 84 -10.84 -38.46 -0.81
N SER A 85 -10.97 -37.30 -0.24
CA SER A 85 -12.08 -36.40 -0.59
C SER A 85 -11.98 -35.97 -2.06
N ARG A 86 -13.04 -36.18 -2.85
CA ARG A 86 -13.14 -35.66 -4.23
C ARG A 86 -12.91 -34.16 -4.27
N ARG A 87 -13.38 -33.43 -3.25
CA ARG A 87 -13.16 -32.00 -3.13
C ARG A 87 -11.67 -31.66 -3.00
N GLU A 88 -10.95 -32.37 -2.13
CA GLU A 88 -9.50 -32.16 -1.97
C GLU A 88 -8.74 -32.43 -3.27
N LEU A 89 -9.11 -33.48 -4.00
CA LEU A 89 -8.52 -33.78 -5.31
C LEU A 89 -8.80 -32.68 -6.33
N MET A 90 -10.04 -32.17 -6.39
CA MET A 90 -10.40 -31.08 -7.30
C MET A 90 -9.69 -29.78 -6.93
N GLU A 91 -9.63 -29.42 -5.66
CA GLU A 91 -8.90 -28.22 -5.20
C GLU A 91 -7.41 -28.32 -5.53
N ALA A 92 -6.79 -29.49 -5.31
CA ALA A 92 -5.40 -29.74 -5.67
C ALA A 92 -5.15 -29.64 -7.18
N ALA A 93 -6.08 -30.14 -8.00
CA ALA A 93 -6.01 -30.01 -9.46
C ALA A 93 -6.09 -28.54 -9.92
N ILE A 94 -7.05 -27.77 -9.38
CA ILE A 94 -7.18 -26.33 -9.65
C ILE A 94 -5.92 -25.57 -9.21
N GLU A 95 -5.41 -25.84 -8.03
CA GLU A 95 -4.16 -25.24 -7.55
C GLU A 95 -2.98 -25.59 -8.45
N GLY A 96 -2.86 -26.85 -8.89
CA GLY A 96 -1.81 -27.29 -9.82
C GLY A 96 -1.86 -26.55 -11.16
N MET A 97 -3.05 -26.38 -11.73
CA MET A 97 -3.29 -25.61 -12.96
C MET A 97 -2.90 -24.14 -12.80
N VAL A 98 -3.37 -23.50 -11.75
CA VAL A 98 -3.13 -22.07 -11.50
C VAL A 98 -1.65 -21.80 -11.19
N ARG A 99 -0.98 -22.66 -10.44
CA ARG A 99 0.46 -22.59 -10.13
C ARG A 99 1.34 -22.64 -11.38
N LYS A 100 0.86 -23.25 -12.45
CA LYS A 100 1.57 -23.31 -13.75
C LYS A 100 1.63 -21.94 -14.45
N LEU A 101 0.71 -21.02 -14.15
CA LEU A 101 0.61 -19.72 -14.83
C LEU A 101 1.68 -18.75 -14.32
N ASP A 102 1.65 -18.41 -13.05
CA ASP A 102 2.58 -17.49 -12.40
C ASP A 102 2.56 -17.66 -10.87
N GLN A 103 3.41 -16.91 -10.18
CA GLN A 103 3.53 -16.96 -8.71
C GLN A 103 2.47 -16.13 -7.95
N TYR A 104 1.64 -15.35 -8.64
CA TYR A 104 0.67 -14.43 -8.06
C TYR A 104 -0.76 -14.93 -8.21
N SER A 105 -1.01 -15.79 -9.20
CA SER A 105 -2.29 -16.43 -9.40
C SER A 105 -2.46 -17.60 -8.43
N ASN A 106 -3.61 -17.69 -7.76
CA ASN A 106 -3.92 -18.80 -6.87
C ASN A 106 -5.43 -19.03 -6.71
N TYR A 107 -5.79 -20.26 -6.36
CA TYR A 107 -7.13 -20.58 -5.91
C TYR A 107 -7.27 -20.28 -4.42
N ILE A 108 -8.43 -19.76 -4.01
CA ILE A 108 -8.79 -19.45 -2.62
C ILE A 108 -9.94 -20.38 -2.24
N PRO A 109 -9.67 -21.46 -1.48
CA PRO A 109 -10.68 -22.42 -1.09
C PRO A 109 -11.66 -21.82 -0.06
N PRO A 110 -12.83 -22.43 0.16
CA PRO A 110 -13.82 -21.97 1.13
C PRO A 110 -13.27 -21.79 2.54
N THR A 111 -12.34 -22.63 2.94
CA THR A 111 -11.68 -22.55 4.26
C THR A 111 -10.84 -21.29 4.45
N GLN A 112 -10.45 -20.59 3.36
CA GLN A 112 -9.58 -19.43 3.38
C GLN A 112 -10.29 -18.13 2.93
N ILE A 113 -11.51 -18.20 2.39
CA ILE A 113 -12.19 -17.04 1.79
C ILE A 113 -12.43 -15.90 2.80
N ASP A 114 -12.80 -16.22 4.04
CA ASP A 114 -13.03 -15.21 5.07
C ASP A 114 -11.73 -14.55 5.54
N ARG A 115 -10.64 -15.33 5.64
CA ARG A 115 -9.30 -14.78 5.93
C ARG A 115 -8.85 -13.83 4.81
N PHE A 116 -9.11 -14.22 3.56
CA PHE A 116 -8.81 -13.41 2.41
C PHE A 116 -9.57 -12.07 2.41
N LYS A 117 -10.91 -12.10 2.62
CA LYS A 117 -11.74 -10.90 2.73
C LYS A 117 -11.21 -9.97 3.83
N THR A 118 -10.93 -10.52 5.01
CA THR A 118 -10.37 -9.79 6.16
C THR A 118 -9.03 -9.10 5.81
N SER A 119 -8.16 -9.77 5.06
CA SER A 119 -6.85 -9.22 4.68
C SER A 119 -6.96 -8.03 3.72
N VAL A 120 -7.99 -8.03 2.87
CA VAL A 120 -8.26 -6.95 1.92
C VAL A 120 -8.86 -5.73 2.61
N GLU A 121 -9.71 -5.95 3.60
CA GLU A 121 -10.42 -4.88 4.31
C GLU A 121 -9.54 -4.19 5.36
N ASN A 122 -8.41 -4.78 5.75
CA ASN A 122 -7.58 -4.36 6.89
C ASN A 122 -8.40 -4.22 8.18
N GLU A 123 -9.41 -5.09 8.35
CA GLU A 123 -10.27 -5.14 9.51
C GLU A 123 -10.50 -6.59 9.94
N PHE A 124 -10.62 -6.84 11.22
CA PHE A 124 -10.90 -8.18 11.74
C PHE A 124 -11.61 -8.16 13.08
N GLY A 125 -12.39 -9.21 13.35
CA GLY A 125 -12.96 -9.44 14.67
C GLY A 125 -11.87 -9.87 15.66
N GLY A 126 -11.61 -9.06 16.70
CA GLY A 126 -10.55 -9.34 17.67
C GLY A 126 -10.47 -8.31 18.79
N ILE A 127 -9.37 -8.35 19.54
CA ILE A 127 -9.14 -7.45 20.68
C ILE A 127 -8.16 -6.31 20.38
N GLY A 128 -7.38 -6.40 19.28
CA GLY A 128 -6.45 -5.34 18.86
C GLY A 128 -5.11 -5.37 19.58
N ILE A 129 -4.34 -6.45 19.43
CA ILE A 129 -2.95 -6.55 19.90
C ILE A 129 -2.05 -7.09 18.80
N ARG A 130 -0.80 -6.67 18.82
CA ARG A 130 0.30 -7.32 18.09
C ARG A 130 1.00 -8.27 19.05
N VAL A 131 1.18 -9.51 18.66
CA VAL A 131 1.84 -10.53 19.48
C VAL A 131 3.01 -11.17 18.72
N ALA A 132 4.00 -11.64 19.47
CA ALA A 132 5.10 -12.44 18.95
C ALA A 132 5.45 -13.58 19.93
N LEU A 133 6.21 -14.57 19.45
CA LEU A 133 6.84 -15.56 20.29
C LEU A 133 8.28 -15.10 20.59
N GLU A 134 8.58 -14.86 21.86
CA GLU A 134 9.92 -14.61 22.35
C GLU A 134 10.40 -15.85 23.14
N GLY A 135 11.26 -16.64 22.51
CA GLY A 135 11.54 -17.98 23.00
C GLY A 135 10.27 -18.85 22.98
N ASN A 136 9.82 -19.31 24.15
CA ASN A 136 8.60 -20.09 24.33
C ASN A 136 7.44 -19.27 24.93
N ALA A 137 7.59 -17.96 25.03
CA ALA A 137 6.58 -17.09 25.62
C ALA A 137 5.82 -16.30 24.53
N LEU A 138 4.50 -16.26 24.63
CA LEU A 138 3.67 -15.39 23.82
C LEU A 138 3.66 -13.99 24.46
N VAL A 139 4.21 -13.01 23.75
CA VAL A 139 4.41 -11.64 24.26
C VAL A 139 3.57 -10.64 23.46
N ILE A 140 2.98 -9.66 24.12
CA ILE A 140 2.34 -8.50 23.50
C ILE A 140 3.44 -7.52 23.09
N ILE A 141 3.64 -7.35 21.79
CA ILE A 141 4.56 -6.34 21.27
C ILE A 141 4.00 -4.95 21.47
N SER A 142 2.71 -4.77 21.20
CA SER A 142 1.97 -3.52 21.46
C SER A 142 0.47 -3.77 21.38
N PRO A 143 -0.37 -3.20 22.24
CA PRO A 143 -1.78 -3.01 21.92
C PRO A 143 -1.90 -2.03 20.76
N LEU A 144 -3.01 -2.10 20.01
CA LEU A 144 -3.34 -1.09 19.00
C LEU A 144 -4.13 0.04 19.66
N PHE A 145 -3.77 1.28 19.35
CA PHE A 145 -4.41 2.46 19.95
C PHE A 145 -5.94 2.45 19.83
N GLY A 146 -6.63 2.79 20.90
CA GLY A 146 -8.09 2.89 20.95
C GLY A 146 -8.88 1.57 20.91
N THR A 147 -8.21 0.41 20.79
CA THR A 147 -8.84 -0.92 20.70
C THR A 147 -9.29 -1.43 22.09
N PRO A 148 -10.09 -2.52 22.13
CA PRO A 148 -10.48 -3.14 23.41
C PRO A 148 -9.30 -3.54 24.29
N ALA A 149 -8.22 -4.04 23.71
CA ALA A 149 -7.01 -4.39 24.46
C ALA A 149 -6.30 -3.19 25.07
N TYR A 150 -6.21 -2.09 24.31
CA TYR A 150 -5.72 -0.80 24.81
C TYR A 150 -6.54 -0.31 26.00
N LYS A 151 -7.87 -0.28 25.84
CA LYS A 151 -8.81 0.15 26.91
C LYS A 151 -8.80 -0.76 28.13
N ALA A 152 -8.46 -2.04 27.96
CA ALA A 152 -8.28 -2.99 29.05
C ALA A 152 -6.93 -2.86 29.77
N GLY A 153 -6.08 -1.90 29.36
CA GLY A 153 -4.80 -1.62 29.98
C GLY A 153 -3.75 -2.70 29.73
N LEU A 154 -3.81 -3.41 28.60
CA LEU A 154 -2.72 -4.28 28.17
C LEU A 154 -1.53 -3.42 27.71
N LEU A 155 -0.32 -3.87 28.03
CA LEU A 155 0.91 -3.13 27.78
C LEU A 155 1.86 -3.91 26.85
N ALA A 156 2.77 -3.18 26.22
CA ALA A 156 3.91 -3.79 25.55
C ALA A 156 4.77 -4.55 26.57
N GLY A 157 5.24 -5.74 26.19
CA GLY A 157 6.01 -6.63 27.08
C GLY A 157 5.16 -7.57 27.94
N ASP A 158 3.83 -7.41 28.02
CA ASP A 158 2.96 -8.35 28.73
C ASP A 158 3.10 -9.75 28.14
N ARG A 159 3.36 -10.75 28.99
CA ARG A 159 3.39 -12.16 28.59
C ARG A 159 2.01 -12.78 28.78
N ILE A 160 1.43 -13.29 27.71
CA ILE A 160 0.15 -14.01 27.76
C ILE A 160 0.43 -15.44 28.18
N THR A 161 0.05 -15.80 29.39
CA THR A 161 0.28 -17.16 29.94
C THR A 161 -0.91 -18.09 29.74
N LYS A 162 -2.14 -17.53 29.60
CA LYS A 162 -3.36 -18.30 29.31
C LYS A 162 -4.29 -17.52 28.38
N ILE A 163 -4.98 -18.26 27.49
CA ILE A 163 -6.09 -17.78 26.68
C ILE A 163 -7.30 -18.71 26.97
N ASN A 164 -8.44 -18.16 27.43
CA ASN A 164 -9.64 -18.91 27.78
C ASN A 164 -9.35 -20.10 28.72
N LYS A 165 -8.49 -19.91 29.74
CA LYS A 165 -8.02 -20.92 30.70
C LYS A 165 -6.99 -21.93 30.14
N GLU A 166 -6.78 -22.01 28.82
CA GLU A 166 -5.72 -22.85 28.23
C GLU A 166 -4.35 -22.17 28.39
N SER A 167 -3.33 -22.97 28.76
CA SER A 167 -1.95 -22.50 28.81
C SER A 167 -1.43 -22.21 27.40
N THR A 168 -0.73 -21.09 27.23
CA THR A 168 -0.11 -20.72 25.94
C THR A 168 1.24 -21.43 25.71
N LYS A 169 1.70 -22.23 26.67
CA LYS A 169 2.96 -22.98 26.54
C LYS A 169 2.87 -23.97 25.38
N GLY A 170 3.76 -23.84 24.40
CA GLY A 170 3.78 -24.70 23.22
C GLY A 170 2.85 -24.28 22.10
N PHE A 171 2.12 -23.16 22.23
CA PHE A 171 1.35 -22.60 21.11
C PHE A 171 2.28 -22.12 20.01
N SER A 172 1.89 -22.36 18.77
CA SER A 172 2.38 -21.60 17.64
C SER A 172 1.79 -20.18 17.65
N LEU A 173 2.41 -19.26 16.94
CA LEU A 173 1.83 -17.91 16.77
C LEU A 173 0.45 -17.96 16.12
N GLU A 174 0.26 -18.88 15.16
CA GLU A 174 -1.02 -19.09 14.49
C GLU A 174 -2.10 -19.58 15.45
N ASP A 175 -1.79 -20.53 16.34
CA ASP A 175 -2.72 -20.99 17.38
C ASP A 175 -3.17 -19.84 18.28
N ALA A 176 -2.22 -19.03 18.73
CA ALA A 176 -2.51 -17.86 19.55
C ALA A 176 -3.42 -16.85 18.80
N VAL A 177 -3.07 -16.50 17.57
CA VAL A 177 -3.85 -15.54 16.75
C VAL A 177 -5.27 -16.06 16.49
N ASN A 178 -5.42 -17.35 16.18
CA ASN A 178 -6.75 -17.94 15.93
C ASN A 178 -7.65 -17.89 17.18
N ARG A 179 -7.09 -18.02 18.40
CA ARG A 179 -7.84 -17.91 19.66
C ARG A 179 -8.14 -16.47 20.06
N LEU A 180 -7.24 -15.55 19.74
CA LEU A 180 -7.40 -14.10 20.01
C LEU A 180 -8.43 -13.48 19.07
N LYS A 181 -8.43 -13.85 17.79
CA LYS A 181 -9.46 -13.48 16.82
C LYS A 181 -10.77 -14.23 17.12
N GLY A 182 -11.86 -13.77 16.55
CA GLY A 182 -13.16 -14.42 16.64
C GLY A 182 -14.32 -13.50 16.30
N LYS A 183 -15.53 -14.04 16.40
CA LYS A 183 -16.77 -13.32 16.07
C LYS A 183 -16.92 -12.05 16.93
N ILE A 184 -17.22 -10.93 16.28
CA ILE A 184 -17.50 -9.65 16.94
C ILE A 184 -18.61 -9.84 17.99
N GLY A 185 -18.42 -9.21 19.16
CA GLY A 185 -19.34 -9.30 20.28
C GLY A 185 -19.03 -10.45 21.27
N THR A 186 -18.25 -11.46 20.89
CA THR A 186 -17.79 -12.52 21.81
C THR A 186 -16.64 -12.02 22.67
N SER A 187 -16.38 -12.68 23.81
CA SER A 187 -15.27 -12.33 24.72
C SER A 187 -14.16 -13.35 24.66
N VAL A 188 -12.94 -12.90 24.98
CA VAL A 188 -11.78 -13.73 25.24
C VAL A 188 -11.19 -13.34 26.58
N THR A 189 -10.80 -14.32 27.40
CA THR A 189 -10.17 -14.08 28.70
C THR A 189 -8.67 -14.37 28.58
N LEU A 190 -7.84 -13.39 28.96
CA LEU A 190 -6.39 -13.50 28.97
C LEU A 190 -5.88 -13.49 30.39
N THR A 191 -4.91 -14.34 30.71
CA THR A 191 -4.05 -14.16 31.87
C THR A 191 -2.71 -13.64 31.39
N VAL A 192 -2.35 -12.45 31.81
CA VAL A 192 -1.10 -11.78 31.43
C VAL A 192 -0.21 -11.55 32.65
N VAL A 193 1.09 -11.52 32.44
CA VAL A 193 2.11 -11.22 33.46
C VAL A 193 3.01 -10.14 32.89
N HIS A 194 3.06 -8.99 33.55
CA HIS A 194 3.96 -7.90 33.15
C HIS A 194 5.36 -8.12 33.74
N PRO A 195 6.45 -7.94 32.95
CA PRO A 195 7.81 -8.20 33.43
C PRO A 195 8.26 -7.40 34.65
N ARG A 196 7.66 -6.23 34.90
CA ARG A 196 8.05 -5.34 36.01
C ARG A 196 7.59 -5.85 37.39
N ASN A 197 6.42 -6.47 37.46
CA ASN A 197 5.85 -6.89 38.77
C ASN A 197 5.69 -8.42 38.86
N ASN A 198 5.77 -9.17 37.78
CA ASN A 198 5.57 -10.61 37.69
C ASN A 198 4.23 -11.13 38.30
N GLU A 199 3.26 -10.27 38.51
CA GLU A 199 1.95 -10.64 39.04
C GLU A 199 1.00 -11.01 37.90
N PRO A 200 0.32 -12.19 37.96
CA PRO A 200 -0.65 -12.57 36.97
C PRO A 200 -1.94 -11.76 37.11
N ARG A 201 -2.35 -11.12 36.02
CA ARG A 201 -3.62 -10.39 35.90
C ARG A 201 -4.52 -11.08 34.89
N THR A 202 -5.78 -11.33 35.26
CA THR A 202 -6.78 -11.89 34.35
C THR A 202 -7.73 -10.81 33.85
N VAL A 203 -7.88 -10.71 32.53
CA VAL A 203 -8.70 -9.69 31.87
C VAL A 203 -9.62 -10.36 30.87
N SER A 204 -10.92 -10.04 30.92
CA SER A 204 -11.89 -10.46 29.91
C SER A 204 -12.17 -9.32 28.94
N ILE A 205 -11.95 -9.55 27.66
CA ILE A 205 -11.98 -8.52 26.63
C ILE A 205 -13.01 -8.93 25.55
N LYS A 206 -13.97 -8.02 25.29
CA LYS A 206 -14.96 -8.20 24.24
C LYS A 206 -14.34 -7.92 22.87
N ARG A 207 -14.48 -8.84 21.92
CA ARG A 207 -14.00 -8.66 20.55
C ARG A 207 -14.85 -7.62 19.81
N THR A 208 -14.19 -6.74 19.10
CA THR A 208 -14.81 -5.73 18.23
C THR A 208 -14.26 -5.84 16.81
N ASN A 209 -14.79 -5.04 15.90
CA ASN A 209 -14.14 -4.82 14.62
C ASN A 209 -12.87 -3.98 14.84
N VAL A 210 -11.72 -4.61 14.75
CA VAL A 210 -10.40 -3.97 14.89
C VAL A 210 -9.97 -3.45 13.53
N LYS A 211 -9.75 -2.15 13.45
CA LYS A 211 -9.23 -1.46 12.25
C LYS A 211 -7.72 -1.31 12.37
N ILE A 212 -7.00 -1.78 11.36
CA ILE A 212 -5.54 -1.60 11.30
C ILE A 212 -5.26 -0.24 10.68
N GLU A 213 -4.49 0.61 11.38
CA GLU A 213 -4.00 1.87 10.82
C GLU A 213 -3.01 1.57 9.69
N THR A 214 -3.23 2.21 8.54
CA THR A 214 -2.35 2.04 7.37
C THR A 214 -1.47 3.26 7.12
N VAL A 215 -1.77 4.38 7.75
CA VAL A 215 -1.02 5.63 7.73
C VAL A 215 -0.45 5.88 9.11
N LEU A 216 0.86 5.85 9.21
CA LEU A 216 1.59 5.99 10.46
C LEU A 216 2.45 7.26 10.42
N GLY A 217 2.62 7.91 11.59
CA GLY A 217 3.58 8.99 11.79
C GLY A 217 5.00 8.46 12.01
N PHE A 218 5.90 9.34 12.37
CA PHE A 218 7.30 9.02 12.67
C PHE A 218 7.43 8.24 13.98
N GLU A 219 6.69 8.67 15.02
CA GLU A 219 6.67 8.04 16.33
C GLU A 219 5.33 8.29 17.05
N ARG A 220 5.13 7.65 18.20
CA ARG A 220 4.02 7.92 19.12
C ARG A 220 4.43 8.92 20.19
N ALA A 221 3.58 9.93 20.42
CA ALA A 221 3.69 10.83 21.56
C ALA A 221 3.30 10.13 22.89
N GLN A 222 3.48 10.82 24.01
CA GLN A 222 3.13 10.29 25.34
C GLN A 222 1.64 9.95 25.50
N ASP A 223 0.76 10.64 24.79
CA ASP A 223 -0.69 10.40 24.74
C ASP A 223 -1.09 9.38 23.64
N ASP A 224 -0.10 8.70 23.04
CA ASP A 224 -0.25 7.77 21.94
C ASP A 224 -0.77 8.40 20.62
N ALA A 225 -0.84 9.73 20.50
CA ALA A 225 -1.09 10.40 19.23
C ALA A 225 0.09 10.22 18.26
N TRP A 226 -0.17 10.37 16.96
CA TRP A 226 0.90 10.34 15.96
C TRP A 226 1.67 11.64 15.93
N VAL A 227 3.00 11.55 15.93
CA VAL A 227 3.91 12.65 15.59
C VAL A 227 4.28 12.48 14.12
N TYR A 228 3.87 13.44 13.27
CA TYR A 228 4.13 13.39 11.82
C TYR A 228 5.39 14.15 11.40
N PHE A 229 6.18 14.67 12.30
CA PHE A 229 7.47 15.33 12.00
C PHE A 229 8.63 14.41 12.39
N CYS A 230 9.52 14.12 11.44
CA CYS A 230 10.81 13.48 11.74
C CYS A 230 11.88 14.50 12.13
N ASP A 231 11.69 15.77 11.76
CA ASP A 231 12.46 16.91 12.23
C ASP A 231 11.49 18.10 12.43
N GLU A 232 11.08 18.34 13.68
CA GLU A 232 10.11 19.37 13.99
C GLU A 232 10.67 20.78 13.83
N LYS A 233 11.97 20.98 14.12
CA LYS A 233 12.64 22.29 14.00
C LYS A 233 12.74 22.72 12.54
N LYS A 234 13.01 21.77 11.67
CA LYS A 234 13.12 22.01 10.21
C LYS A 234 11.80 21.81 9.47
N LYS A 235 10.74 21.45 10.20
CA LYS A 235 9.39 21.24 9.65
C LYS A 235 9.34 20.18 8.55
N ILE A 236 10.10 19.08 8.71
CA ILE A 236 10.09 17.96 7.76
C ILE A 236 9.08 16.93 8.21
N GLY A 237 7.97 16.84 7.46
CA GLY A 237 6.92 15.86 7.66
C GLY A 237 7.33 14.45 7.24
N TYR A 238 6.81 13.44 7.94
CA TYR A 238 7.03 12.03 7.66
C TYR A 238 5.72 11.26 7.79
N ILE A 239 5.38 10.55 6.72
CA ILE A 239 4.22 9.66 6.69
C ILE A 239 4.67 8.30 6.17
N CYS A 240 4.39 7.24 6.92
CA CYS A 240 4.62 5.86 6.50
C CYS A 240 3.31 5.21 6.09
N LEU A 241 3.23 4.70 4.88
CA LEU A 241 2.13 3.84 4.45
C LEU A 241 2.55 2.37 4.58
N THR A 242 1.81 1.60 5.36
CA THR A 242 2.10 0.17 5.58
C THR A 242 1.43 -0.73 4.57
N SER A 243 0.29 -0.30 4.01
CA SER A 243 -0.45 -0.97 2.93
C SER A 243 -1.44 0.00 2.28
N PHE A 244 -2.00 -0.40 1.14
CA PHE A 244 -3.02 0.37 0.41
C PHE A 244 -4.40 -0.28 0.61
N GLY A 245 -5.10 0.11 1.67
CA GLY A 245 -6.45 -0.32 1.98
C GLY A 245 -7.52 0.70 1.58
N ARG A 246 -8.79 0.37 1.80
CA ARG A 246 -9.94 1.27 1.46
C ARG A 246 -9.91 2.62 2.18
N ARG A 247 -9.29 2.68 3.36
CA ARG A 247 -9.26 3.90 4.19
C ARG A 247 -7.95 4.66 4.09
N THR A 248 -6.93 4.10 3.45
CA THR A 248 -5.57 4.67 3.44
C THR A 248 -5.56 6.09 2.90
N ALA A 249 -6.26 6.37 1.80
CA ALA A 249 -6.33 7.72 1.25
C ALA A 249 -7.01 8.71 2.20
N SER A 250 -8.10 8.29 2.88
CA SER A 250 -8.78 9.15 3.86
C SER A 250 -7.96 9.37 5.14
N GLU A 251 -7.21 8.36 5.59
CA GLU A 251 -6.25 8.48 6.70
C GLU A 251 -5.10 9.41 6.32
N LEU A 252 -4.58 9.28 5.09
CA LEU A 252 -3.53 10.14 4.55
C LEU A 252 -3.97 11.61 4.46
N LYS A 253 -5.18 11.89 3.98
CA LYS A 253 -5.74 13.26 3.94
C LYS A 253 -5.76 13.90 5.32
N LYS A 254 -6.07 13.14 6.38
CA LYS A 254 -6.04 13.65 7.77
C LYS A 254 -4.61 14.00 8.21
N ALA A 255 -3.66 13.10 7.96
CA ALA A 255 -2.25 13.37 8.29
C ALA A 255 -1.69 14.56 7.51
N MET A 256 -2.04 14.68 6.22
CA MET A 256 -1.64 15.83 5.41
C MET A 256 -2.23 17.15 5.91
N LYS A 257 -3.50 17.14 6.34
CA LYS A 257 -4.13 18.33 6.94
C LYS A 257 -3.38 18.77 8.20
N GLU A 258 -3.02 17.84 9.08
CA GLU A 258 -2.24 18.15 10.29
C GLU A 258 -0.85 18.73 9.96
N LEU A 259 -0.18 18.16 8.95
CA LEU A 259 1.10 18.69 8.48
C LEU A 259 0.98 20.10 7.89
N GLN A 260 -0.10 20.39 7.15
CA GLN A 260 -0.38 21.75 6.63
C GLN A 260 -0.66 22.74 7.74
N GLU A 261 -1.51 22.38 8.72
CA GLU A 261 -1.84 23.23 9.88
C GLU A 261 -0.59 23.57 10.70
N LYS A 262 0.39 22.65 10.74
CA LYS A 262 1.68 22.84 11.42
C LYS A 262 2.79 23.38 10.50
N GLU A 263 2.45 23.84 9.30
CA GLU A 263 3.35 24.48 8.33
C GLU A 263 4.55 23.61 7.93
N ALA A 264 4.30 22.36 7.57
CA ALA A 264 5.33 21.48 7.04
C ALA A 264 5.98 22.08 5.78
N ARG A 265 7.32 22.05 5.71
CA ARG A 265 8.12 22.57 4.60
C ARG A 265 8.54 21.50 3.60
N GLY A 266 8.49 20.23 3.97
CA GLY A 266 8.79 19.11 3.11
C GLY A 266 8.13 17.84 3.62
N LEU A 267 7.94 16.84 2.75
CA LEU A 267 7.29 15.58 3.07
C LEU A 267 8.14 14.39 2.65
N ILE A 268 8.32 13.45 3.57
CA ILE A 268 8.84 12.11 3.30
C ILE A 268 7.68 11.13 3.34
N LEU A 269 7.38 10.50 2.18
CA LEU A 269 6.43 9.41 2.06
C LEU A 269 7.19 8.08 2.10
N ASP A 270 7.14 7.37 3.22
CA ASP A 270 7.85 6.11 3.41
C ASP A 270 6.99 4.91 2.98
N LEU A 271 7.40 4.28 1.88
CA LEU A 271 6.80 3.09 1.30
C LEU A 271 7.68 1.84 1.50
N ARG A 272 8.74 1.93 2.29
CA ARG A 272 9.61 0.78 2.58
C ARG A 272 8.83 -0.31 3.31
N PHE A 273 9.03 -1.56 2.92
CA PHE A 273 8.30 -2.75 3.41
C PHE A 273 6.79 -2.76 3.11
N ASN A 274 6.30 -1.86 2.28
CA ASN A 274 4.89 -1.82 1.90
C ASN A 274 4.66 -2.74 0.68
N PRO A 275 3.96 -3.88 0.84
CA PRO A 275 3.75 -4.85 -0.25
C PRO A 275 2.70 -4.39 -1.28
N GLY A 276 2.12 -3.21 -1.09
CA GLY A 276 1.05 -2.68 -1.93
C GLY A 276 -0.34 -2.85 -1.31
N GLY A 277 -1.31 -3.13 -2.15
CA GLY A 277 -2.72 -3.26 -1.79
C GLY A 277 -3.64 -2.90 -2.95
N LEU A 278 -4.73 -2.18 -2.67
CA LEU A 278 -5.76 -1.83 -3.64
C LEU A 278 -5.25 -0.85 -4.70
N LEU A 279 -5.51 -1.16 -5.98
CA LEU A 279 -5.22 -0.27 -7.10
C LEU A 279 -5.94 1.08 -6.94
N ALA A 280 -7.23 1.05 -6.58
CA ALA A 280 -8.02 2.26 -6.37
C ALA A 280 -7.39 3.18 -5.30
N SER A 281 -6.86 2.61 -4.22
CA SER A 281 -6.16 3.38 -3.18
C SER A 281 -4.86 4.00 -3.69
N ALA A 282 -4.09 3.28 -4.53
CA ALA A 282 -2.88 3.83 -5.14
C ALA A 282 -3.19 4.98 -6.10
N ILE A 283 -4.26 4.87 -6.89
CA ILE A 283 -4.74 5.93 -7.79
C ILE A 283 -5.15 7.15 -6.96
N GLU A 284 -6.02 6.97 -5.96
CA GLU A 284 -6.50 8.06 -5.10
C GLU A 284 -5.34 8.77 -4.37
N ILE A 285 -4.35 8.01 -3.89
CA ILE A 285 -3.17 8.59 -3.23
C ILE A 285 -2.27 9.32 -4.21
N SER A 286 -2.06 8.80 -5.42
CA SER A 286 -1.28 9.49 -6.45
C SER A 286 -1.96 10.80 -6.87
N ASP A 287 -3.28 10.79 -7.01
CA ASP A 287 -4.10 11.95 -7.37
C ASP A 287 -4.00 13.09 -6.34
N LEU A 288 -3.70 12.78 -5.07
CA LEU A 288 -3.44 13.80 -4.04
C LEU A 288 -2.19 14.66 -4.33
N TYR A 289 -1.27 14.19 -5.15
CA TYR A 289 0.02 14.83 -5.36
C TYR A 289 0.29 15.26 -6.81
N ILE A 290 -0.52 14.77 -7.76
CA ILE A 290 -0.40 15.05 -9.19
C ILE A 290 -1.65 15.81 -9.64
N SER A 291 -1.48 16.95 -10.30
CA SER A 291 -2.60 17.81 -10.74
C SER A 291 -3.15 17.46 -12.12
N GLU A 292 -2.35 16.79 -12.96
CA GLU A 292 -2.71 16.45 -14.34
C GLU A 292 -1.82 15.32 -14.88
N GLY A 293 -2.26 14.70 -15.96
CA GLY A 293 -1.55 13.62 -16.63
C GLY A 293 -1.86 12.25 -16.06
N ARG A 294 -1.24 11.24 -16.65
CA ARG A 294 -1.53 9.85 -16.32
C ARG A 294 -0.95 9.43 -14.97
N ILE A 295 -1.75 8.75 -14.15
CA ILE A 295 -1.30 8.08 -12.92
C ILE A 295 -0.79 6.68 -13.25
N VAL A 296 -1.61 5.87 -13.93
CA VAL A 296 -1.31 4.48 -14.27
C VAL A 296 -2.23 4.03 -15.41
N SER A 297 -1.81 3.03 -16.17
CA SER A 297 -2.72 2.31 -17.06
C SER A 297 -2.54 0.80 -16.93
N THR A 298 -3.55 0.04 -17.34
CA THR A 298 -3.51 -1.42 -17.35
C THR A 298 -3.73 -1.95 -18.77
N GLU A 299 -3.06 -3.05 -19.09
CA GLU A 299 -3.17 -3.72 -20.39
C GLU A 299 -3.14 -5.23 -20.19
N GLY A 300 -4.07 -5.93 -20.82
CA GLY A 300 -4.21 -7.38 -20.73
C GLY A 300 -4.78 -7.99 -22.00
N ARG A 301 -4.68 -9.34 -22.12
CA ARG A 301 -5.11 -10.05 -23.37
C ARG A 301 -6.60 -9.89 -23.66
N ASN A 302 -7.46 -10.04 -22.64
CA ASN A 302 -8.92 -10.00 -22.76
C ASN A 302 -9.52 -8.96 -21.80
N VAL A 303 -8.75 -7.92 -21.47
CA VAL A 303 -9.19 -6.82 -20.61
C VAL A 303 -8.95 -5.53 -21.40
N PRO A 304 -9.94 -4.65 -21.51
CA PRO A 304 -9.76 -3.36 -22.16
C PRO A 304 -8.62 -2.58 -21.50
N LYS A 305 -7.84 -1.88 -22.31
CA LYS A 305 -6.86 -0.93 -21.79
C LYS A 305 -7.59 0.14 -20.98
N THR A 306 -7.28 0.26 -19.70
CA THR A 306 -7.85 1.27 -18.82
C THR A 306 -6.75 2.25 -18.44
N VAL A 307 -7.09 3.54 -18.44
CA VAL A 307 -6.20 4.64 -18.08
C VAL A 307 -6.82 5.43 -16.95
N TRP A 308 -6.02 5.79 -15.97
CA TRP A 308 -6.40 6.69 -14.88
C TRP A 308 -5.51 7.91 -14.94
N ASP A 309 -6.12 9.05 -15.08
CA ASP A 309 -5.47 10.35 -15.14
C ASP A 309 -5.74 11.13 -13.85
N ALA A 310 -4.88 12.08 -13.52
CA ALA A 310 -4.95 12.87 -12.33
C ALA A 310 -5.91 14.06 -12.47
N HIS A 311 -6.40 14.55 -11.33
CA HIS A 311 -7.32 15.67 -11.24
C HIS A 311 -6.74 16.78 -10.36
N LYS A 312 -6.91 18.03 -10.79
CA LYS A 312 -6.37 19.20 -10.07
C LYS A 312 -7.01 19.45 -8.69
N ALA A 313 -8.26 19.05 -8.50
CA ALA A 313 -9.02 19.36 -7.28
C ALA A 313 -8.47 18.61 -6.06
N GLY A 314 -8.04 19.32 -5.02
CA GLY A 314 -7.55 18.73 -3.78
C GLY A 314 -6.10 18.27 -3.80
N THR A 315 -5.31 18.70 -4.80
CA THR A 315 -3.90 18.31 -4.93
C THR A 315 -3.00 19.09 -3.96
N TYR A 316 -2.11 18.37 -3.28
CA TYR A 316 -1.03 18.93 -2.44
C TYR A 316 0.23 19.19 -3.30
N GLY A 317 0.13 20.14 -4.28
CA GLY A 317 1.13 20.29 -5.35
C GLY A 317 2.45 20.94 -4.94
N GLU A 318 2.47 21.83 -3.94
CA GLU A 318 3.61 22.73 -3.70
C GLU A 318 4.67 22.22 -2.73
N LEU A 319 4.32 21.28 -1.85
CA LEU A 319 5.21 20.78 -0.82
C LEU A 319 6.33 19.91 -1.42
N PRO A 320 7.63 20.24 -1.28
CA PRO A 320 8.73 19.37 -1.71
C PRO A 320 8.60 17.97 -1.13
N MET A 321 8.89 16.93 -1.93
CA MET A 321 8.53 15.57 -1.58
C MET A 321 9.62 14.56 -1.91
N VAL A 322 9.79 13.57 -1.03
CA VAL A 322 10.66 12.39 -1.23
C VAL A 322 9.85 11.13 -0.96
N VAL A 323 10.03 10.13 -1.81
CA VAL A 323 9.54 8.76 -1.56
C VAL A 323 10.69 7.89 -1.09
N LEU A 324 10.56 7.26 0.08
CA LEU A 324 11.45 6.19 0.50
C LEU A 324 10.89 4.84 0.03
N ALA A 325 11.72 4.07 -0.66
CA ALA A 325 11.35 2.74 -1.14
C ALA A 325 12.49 1.73 -0.92
N ASN A 326 12.14 0.45 -0.79
CA ASN A 326 13.13 -0.62 -0.73
C ASN A 326 12.68 -1.85 -1.54
N ARG A 327 13.51 -2.89 -1.55
CA ARG A 327 13.27 -4.15 -2.26
C ARG A 327 11.98 -4.88 -1.86
N TYR A 328 11.29 -4.48 -0.81
CA TYR A 328 10.00 -5.00 -0.36
C TYR A 328 8.82 -4.09 -0.71
N SER A 329 9.09 -2.91 -1.26
CA SER A 329 8.04 -2.04 -1.82
C SER A 329 7.51 -2.66 -3.11
N ALA A 330 6.22 -2.99 -3.18
CA ALA A 330 5.66 -3.75 -4.30
C ALA A 330 4.28 -3.24 -4.75
N SER A 331 3.89 -3.55 -6.00
CA SER A 331 2.53 -3.35 -6.52
C SER A 331 2.04 -1.90 -6.40
N ALA A 332 1.00 -1.61 -5.59
CA ALA A 332 0.47 -0.25 -5.35
C ALA A 332 1.55 0.74 -4.89
N SER A 333 2.52 0.30 -4.07
CA SER A 333 3.68 1.13 -3.70
C SER A 333 4.53 1.51 -4.92
N GLU A 334 4.67 0.60 -5.87
CA GLU A 334 5.41 0.84 -7.11
C GLU A 334 4.63 1.77 -8.06
N ILE A 335 3.30 1.68 -8.07
CA ILE A 335 2.44 2.59 -8.84
C ILE A 335 2.62 4.02 -8.33
N VAL A 336 2.49 4.25 -7.02
CA VAL A 336 2.66 5.58 -6.42
C VAL A 336 4.08 6.09 -6.62
N SER A 337 5.10 5.29 -6.33
CA SER A 337 6.50 5.68 -6.52
C SER A 337 6.82 6.02 -7.97
N ALA A 338 6.34 5.21 -8.93
CA ALA A 338 6.55 5.43 -10.35
C ALA A 338 5.79 6.66 -10.87
N CYS A 339 4.55 6.86 -10.41
CA CYS A 339 3.75 8.02 -10.77
C CYS A 339 4.43 9.31 -10.32
N LEU A 340 4.79 9.40 -9.03
CA LEU A 340 5.43 10.59 -8.49
C LEU A 340 6.81 10.86 -9.10
N GLN A 341 7.56 9.80 -9.45
CA GLN A 341 8.86 9.92 -10.11
C GLN A 341 8.74 10.36 -11.57
N ASP A 342 7.82 9.77 -12.35
CA ASP A 342 7.64 10.09 -13.77
C ASP A 342 7.09 11.50 -14.01
N HIS A 343 6.39 12.07 -13.03
CA HIS A 343 5.91 13.45 -13.05
C HIS A 343 6.90 14.44 -12.40
N ASP A 344 8.12 14.02 -12.07
CA ASP A 344 9.11 14.84 -11.35
C ASP A 344 8.57 15.46 -10.05
N ARG A 345 7.48 14.88 -9.51
CA ARG A 345 6.82 15.38 -8.31
C ARG A 345 7.60 15.03 -7.03
N ALA A 346 8.28 13.90 -7.03
CA ALA A 346 9.13 13.46 -5.94
C ALA A 346 10.33 12.65 -6.48
N ILE A 347 11.46 12.74 -5.79
CA ILE A 347 12.55 11.78 -5.98
C ILE A 347 12.29 10.52 -5.17
N VAL A 348 12.81 9.39 -5.66
CA VAL A 348 12.83 8.10 -4.95
C VAL A 348 14.21 7.89 -4.36
N VAL A 349 14.27 7.65 -3.06
CA VAL A 349 15.50 7.36 -2.29
C VAL A 349 15.41 5.95 -1.70
N GLY A 350 16.51 5.21 -1.71
CA GLY A 350 16.59 3.90 -1.10
C GLY A 350 17.03 2.80 -2.03
N GLU A 351 16.24 1.76 -2.21
CA GLU A 351 16.56 0.62 -3.07
C GLU A 351 15.54 0.46 -4.20
N ARG A 352 15.96 -0.22 -5.28
CA ARG A 352 15.05 -0.65 -6.33
C ARG A 352 13.93 -1.51 -5.74
N THR A 353 12.68 -1.25 -6.13
CA THR A 353 11.50 -1.93 -5.66
C THR A 353 11.39 -3.38 -6.15
N TRP A 354 10.36 -4.11 -5.72
CA TRP A 354 10.20 -5.54 -5.98
C TRP A 354 10.03 -5.90 -7.46
N GLY A 355 9.28 -5.10 -8.23
CA GLY A 355 8.96 -5.39 -9.62
C GLY A 355 7.67 -6.20 -9.80
N LYS A 356 6.62 -5.92 -9.01
CA LYS A 356 5.29 -6.53 -9.21
C LYS A 356 4.42 -5.65 -10.08
N GLY A 357 4.56 -5.76 -11.39
CA GLY A 357 3.79 -5.00 -12.38
C GLY A 357 2.59 -5.75 -12.94
N SER A 358 2.01 -6.70 -12.21
CA SER A 358 0.85 -7.50 -12.62
C SER A 358 -0.40 -7.18 -11.81
N VAL A 359 -1.55 -7.17 -12.50
CA VAL A 359 -2.89 -6.99 -11.93
C VAL A 359 -3.54 -8.35 -11.71
N GLN A 360 -4.01 -8.62 -10.50
CA GLN A 360 -4.80 -9.79 -10.20
C GLN A 360 -6.27 -9.41 -10.01
N ASN A 361 -7.14 -10.06 -10.75
CA ASN A 361 -8.57 -10.00 -10.52
C ASN A 361 -9.02 -11.16 -9.62
N ILE A 362 -10.02 -10.89 -8.81
CA ILE A 362 -10.65 -11.88 -7.96
C ILE A 362 -11.96 -12.30 -8.63
N ILE A 363 -11.96 -13.50 -9.15
CA ILE A 363 -13.13 -14.12 -9.80
C ILE A 363 -13.82 -14.99 -8.77
N SER A 364 -15.04 -14.62 -8.41
CA SER A 364 -15.84 -15.39 -7.45
C SER A 364 -16.25 -16.72 -8.07
N LEU A 365 -16.04 -17.80 -7.35
CA LEU A 365 -16.44 -19.14 -7.70
C LEU A 365 -17.43 -19.68 -6.64
N GLU A 366 -18.21 -20.72 -7.00
CA GLU A 366 -19.12 -21.41 -6.11
C GLU A 366 -20.05 -20.44 -5.32
N GLN A 367 -20.59 -19.43 -5.99
CA GLN A 367 -21.46 -18.40 -5.38
C GLN A 367 -20.77 -17.62 -4.22
N GLY A 368 -19.48 -17.37 -4.33
CA GLY A 368 -18.69 -16.61 -3.35
C GLY A 368 -18.10 -17.43 -2.21
N ARG A 369 -18.28 -18.78 -2.23
CA ARG A 369 -17.66 -19.66 -1.25
C ARG A 369 -16.17 -19.89 -1.50
N SER A 370 -15.72 -19.76 -2.74
CA SER A 370 -14.33 -19.80 -3.14
C SER A 370 -14.04 -18.71 -4.17
N ALA A 371 -12.77 -18.50 -4.52
CA ALA A 371 -12.40 -17.53 -5.53
C ALA A 371 -11.14 -17.94 -6.28
N LEU A 372 -11.02 -17.45 -7.51
CA LEU A 372 -9.80 -17.52 -8.30
C LEU A 372 -9.16 -16.13 -8.34
N LYS A 373 -7.99 -16.00 -7.76
CA LYS A 373 -7.14 -14.83 -7.93
C LYS A 373 -6.27 -15.05 -9.15
N LEU A 374 -6.54 -14.33 -10.23
CA LEU A 374 -5.93 -14.56 -11.54
C LEU A 374 -5.24 -13.31 -12.07
N THR A 375 -4.02 -13.43 -12.53
CA THR A 375 -3.32 -12.35 -13.25
C THR A 375 -3.97 -12.14 -14.60
N THR A 376 -4.57 -10.97 -14.82
CA THR A 376 -5.32 -10.64 -16.04
C THR A 376 -4.72 -9.49 -16.83
N ALA A 377 -3.89 -8.64 -16.22
CA ALA A 377 -3.27 -7.49 -16.87
C ALA A 377 -1.91 -7.14 -16.27
N LYS A 378 -1.22 -6.20 -16.89
CA LYS A 378 0.01 -5.58 -16.43
C LYS A 378 -0.22 -4.10 -16.18
N TYR A 379 0.52 -3.53 -15.21
CA TYR A 379 0.56 -2.09 -14.96
C TYR A 379 1.59 -1.42 -15.86
N MET A 380 1.21 -0.28 -16.41
CA MET A 380 2.10 0.62 -17.13
C MET A 380 2.19 1.94 -16.37
N ARG A 381 3.39 2.38 -16.05
CA ARG A 381 3.65 3.66 -15.41
C ARG A 381 3.37 4.83 -16.37
N PRO A 382 3.30 6.10 -15.94
CA PRO A 382 3.03 7.25 -16.82
C PRO A 382 3.89 7.30 -18.06
N SER A 383 5.18 6.99 -17.95
CA SER A 383 6.14 6.89 -19.07
C SER A 383 5.89 5.75 -20.06
N GLY A 384 4.86 4.93 -19.85
CA GLY A 384 4.54 3.78 -20.69
C GLY A 384 5.40 2.55 -20.44
N LYS A 385 6.36 2.59 -19.50
CA LYS A 385 7.20 1.45 -19.15
C LYS A 385 6.46 0.50 -18.22
N ASN A 386 6.75 -0.81 -18.32
CA ASN A 386 6.21 -1.81 -17.42
C ASN A 386 7.04 -1.86 -16.11
N ILE A 387 6.35 -2.08 -15.00
CA ILE A 387 6.95 -2.28 -13.67
C ILE A 387 7.37 -3.75 -13.47
N HIS A 388 6.78 -4.68 -14.21
CA HIS A 388 6.94 -6.12 -13.96
C HIS A 388 8.39 -6.61 -14.15
N ARG A 389 8.85 -7.39 -13.18
CA ARG A 389 10.13 -8.10 -13.24
C ARG A 389 9.89 -9.51 -13.78
N ASP A 390 10.40 -9.80 -14.96
CA ASP A 390 10.37 -11.14 -15.54
C ASP A 390 11.29 -12.10 -14.76
N LYS A 391 11.01 -13.41 -14.85
CA LYS A 391 11.77 -14.44 -14.10
C LYS A 391 13.29 -14.40 -14.36
N ASN A 392 13.67 -14.03 -15.58
CA ASN A 392 15.06 -13.98 -16.04
C ASN A 392 15.60 -12.54 -16.11
N ALA A 393 14.91 -11.58 -15.48
CA ALA A 393 15.31 -10.18 -15.53
C ALA A 393 16.67 -9.97 -14.86
N LYS A 394 17.56 -9.30 -15.58
CA LYS A 394 18.88 -8.91 -15.12
C LYS A 394 18.84 -7.56 -14.38
N PRO A 395 19.86 -7.19 -13.61
CA PRO A 395 19.92 -5.91 -12.91
C PRO A 395 19.81 -4.68 -13.83
N GLU A 396 20.31 -4.76 -15.06
CA GLU A 396 20.25 -3.72 -16.08
C GLU A 396 18.89 -3.54 -16.72
N ASP A 397 18.04 -4.57 -16.71
CA ASP A 397 16.71 -4.54 -17.35
C ASP A 397 15.77 -3.51 -16.69
N VAL A 398 14.77 -3.09 -17.45
CA VAL A 398 13.76 -2.14 -16.99
C VAL A 398 12.66 -2.90 -16.25
N TRP A 399 12.61 -2.77 -14.93
CA TRP A 399 11.55 -3.28 -14.06
C TRP A 399 11.55 -2.52 -12.72
N GLY A 400 10.47 -2.59 -11.96
CA GLY A 400 10.32 -1.89 -10.70
C GLY A 400 10.54 -0.37 -10.82
N VAL A 401 10.76 0.26 -9.68
CA VAL A 401 11.16 1.66 -9.58
C VAL A 401 12.58 1.73 -9.03
N LYS A 402 13.49 2.32 -9.80
CA LYS A 402 14.86 2.59 -9.34
C LYS A 402 14.89 3.93 -8.61
N PRO A 403 15.69 4.07 -7.55
CA PRO A 403 15.99 5.37 -6.98
C PRO A 403 16.53 6.34 -8.03
N ASN A 404 16.32 7.63 -7.84
CA ASN A 404 16.87 8.65 -8.71
C ASN A 404 18.41 8.62 -8.66
N ASN A 405 19.08 9.10 -9.71
CA ASN A 405 20.53 9.09 -9.78
C ASN A 405 21.16 9.79 -8.56
N GLY A 406 22.10 9.10 -7.92
CA GLY A 406 22.76 9.58 -6.70
C GLY A 406 21.98 9.31 -5.39
N TYR A 407 20.76 8.73 -5.45
CA TYR A 407 19.90 8.48 -4.28
C TYR A 407 19.72 6.99 -3.96
N GLU A 408 20.44 6.10 -4.62
CA GLU A 408 20.48 4.68 -4.24
C GLU A 408 21.27 4.50 -2.95
N VAL A 409 20.64 3.88 -1.95
CA VAL A 409 21.24 3.52 -0.65
C VAL A 409 20.79 2.11 -0.31
N LYS A 410 21.68 1.15 -0.53
CA LYS A 410 21.40 -0.27 -0.25
C LYS A 410 21.67 -0.63 1.19
N TYR A 411 20.84 -1.50 1.72
CA TYR A 411 20.99 -2.11 3.03
C TYR A 411 21.24 -3.62 2.94
N SER A 412 22.13 -4.11 3.80
CA SER A 412 22.25 -5.53 4.10
C SER A 412 21.00 -6.04 4.81
N ASN A 413 20.82 -7.35 4.88
CA ASN A 413 19.70 -7.94 5.62
C ASN A 413 19.77 -7.61 7.12
N GLN A 414 20.98 -7.39 7.69
CA GLN A 414 21.12 -6.98 9.08
C GLN A 414 20.68 -5.53 9.28
N GLU A 415 21.07 -4.62 8.40
CA GLU A 415 20.65 -3.22 8.46
C GLU A 415 19.13 -3.09 8.27
N LEU A 416 18.50 -3.89 7.40
CA LEU A 416 17.04 -3.91 7.27
C LEU A 416 16.35 -4.39 8.55
N ARG A 417 16.89 -5.40 9.23
CA ARG A 417 16.36 -5.82 10.55
C ARG A 417 16.51 -4.73 11.60
N ASN A 418 17.63 -4.03 11.61
CA ASN A 418 17.87 -2.91 12.53
C ASN A 418 16.87 -1.77 12.27
N LEU A 419 16.65 -1.45 10.99
CA LEU A 419 15.63 -0.47 10.58
C LEU A 419 14.22 -0.86 11.03
N GLU A 420 13.83 -2.12 10.82
CA GLU A 420 12.52 -2.62 11.27
C GLU A 420 12.38 -2.55 12.79
N THR A 421 13.43 -2.92 13.53
CA THR A 421 13.45 -2.84 14.99
C THR A 421 13.30 -1.39 15.46
N GLN A 422 14.12 -0.47 14.93
CA GLN A 422 14.06 0.94 15.27
C GLN A 422 12.67 1.55 14.99
N ARG A 423 12.10 1.22 13.81
CA ARG A 423 10.75 1.67 13.47
C ARG A 423 9.70 1.09 14.42
N ARG A 424 9.76 -0.21 14.69
CA ARG A 424 8.83 -0.87 15.62
C ARG A 424 8.85 -0.21 17.00
N ASP A 425 10.03 0.11 17.51
CA ASP A 425 10.19 0.66 18.85
C ASP A 425 9.59 2.08 18.96
N ARG A 426 9.71 2.90 17.90
CA ARG A 426 9.04 4.21 17.79
C ARG A 426 7.49 4.10 17.72
N LEU A 427 6.95 2.97 17.30
CA LEU A 427 5.52 2.75 17.08
C LEU A 427 4.83 2.08 18.28
N ILE A 428 5.55 1.81 19.38
CA ILE A 428 4.99 1.22 20.59
C ILE A 428 3.98 2.18 21.19
N VAL A 429 2.80 1.65 21.52
CA VAL A 429 1.75 2.36 22.23
C VAL A 429 2.05 2.29 23.72
N HIS A 430 2.13 3.45 24.38
CA HIS A 430 2.56 3.58 25.78
C HIS A 430 1.41 3.34 26.77
N ASN A 431 0.18 3.63 26.38
CA ASN A 431 -1.03 3.45 27.16
C ASN A 431 -0.91 4.10 28.58
N GLY A 432 -0.44 5.35 28.60
CA GLY A 432 -0.24 6.13 29.84
C GLY A 432 1.02 5.78 30.63
N GLN A 433 1.82 4.81 30.20
CA GLN A 433 3.13 4.55 30.80
C GLN A 433 4.15 5.58 30.35
N PRO A 434 5.07 6.02 31.22
CA PRO A 434 6.13 6.92 30.82
C PRO A 434 6.99 6.34 29.70
N ILE A 435 7.36 7.17 28.73
CA ILE A 435 8.36 6.80 27.73
C ILE A 435 9.71 6.75 28.44
N GLU A 436 10.24 5.54 28.64
CA GLU A 436 11.61 5.39 29.13
C GLU A 436 12.56 5.83 28.00
N LYS A 437 13.18 6.99 28.18
CA LYS A 437 14.29 7.40 27.35
C LYS A 437 15.48 6.50 27.71
N THR A 438 15.63 5.38 27.03
CA THR A 438 16.91 4.67 27.00
C THR A 438 17.92 5.55 26.28
N GLU A 439 19.07 5.80 26.88
CA GLU A 439 20.19 6.44 26.17
C GLU A 439 20.43 5.65 24.90
N GLU A 440 20.44 6.34 23.76
CA GLU A 440 20.76 5.68 22.51
C GLU A 440 22.18 5.09 22.64
N PRO A 441 22.37 3.79 22.36
CA PRO A 441 23.70 3.20 22.40
C PRO A 441 24.61 3.95 21.45
N GLU A 442 25.88 4.13 21.83
CA GLU A 442 26.90 4.84 21.06
C GLU A 442 27.03 4.35 19.59
N ASN A 443 26.54 3.13 19.31
CA ASN A 443 26.47 2.48 18.00
C ASN A 443 25.00 2.30 17.51
N ALA A 444 24.11 3.25 17.79
CA ALA A 444 22.74 3.20 17.29
C ALA A 444 22.69 3.10 15.75
N PHE A 445 21.74 2.34 15.23
CA PHE A 445 21.54 2.26 13.78
C PHE A 445 21.12 3.61 13.21
N ILE A 446 21.88 4.10 12.24
CA ILE A 446 21.57 5.34 11.51
C ILE A 446 20.84 4.97 10.21
N ASP A 447 19.61 5.46 10.06
CA ASP A 447 18.82 5.32 8.83
C ASP A 447 19.36 6.27 7.74
N ARG A 448 20.38 5.80 7.01
CA ARG A 448 21.06 6.58 5.93
C ARG A 448 20.12 6.96 4.80
N GLN A 449 19.03 6.19 4.55
CA GLN A 449 18.03 6.52 3.56
C GLN A 449 17.18 7.71 4.02
N LEU A 450 16.78 7.73 5.29
CA LEU A 450 16.05 8.83 5.89
C LEU A 450 16.91 10.10 5.94
N VAL A 451 18.16 10.00 6.39
CA VAL A 451 19.11 11.14 6.41
C VAL A 451 19.22 11.76 5.01
N LYS A 452 19.44 10.93 3.98
CA LYS A 452 19.56 11.40 2.59
C LYS A 452 18.29 12.07 2.06
N ALA A 453 17.12 11.60 2.50
CA ALA A 453 15.83 12.21 2.16
C ALA A 453 15.67 13.59 2.83
N ILE A 454 16.05 13.71 4.10
CA ILE A 454 16.03 14.99 4.84
C ILE A 454 16.99 15.98 4.18
N ASP A 455 18.24 15.58 3.87
CA ASP A 455 19.23 16.44 3.22
C ASP A 455 18.72 17.01 1.89
N TYR A 456 18.09 16.16 1.07
CA TYR A 456 17.46 16.63 -0.18
C TYR A 456 16.39 17.67 0.06
N LEU A 457 15.50 17.43 1.03
CA LEU A 457 14.40 18.36 1.33
C LEU A 457 14.94 19.70 1.86
N LEU A 458 15.98 19.68 2.69
CA LEU A 458 16.59 20.90 3.19
C LEU A 458 17.16 21.75 2.05
N ILE A 459 17.89 21.13 1.11
CA ILE A 459 18.39 21.85 -0.08
C ILE A 459 17.24 22.47 -0.87
N LYS A 460 16.13 21.73 -1.05
CA LYS A 460 14.98 22.21 -1.82
C LYS A 460 14.19 23.31 -1.11
N THR A 461 14.08 23.25 0.22
CA THR A 461 13.37 24.26 1.01
C THR A 461 14.16 25.56 1.19
N ASP A 462 15.48 25.48 1.26
CA ASP A 462 16.36 26.65 1.38
C ASP A 462 16.56 27.38 0.04
N GLN A 463 16.35 26.71 -1.07
CA GLN A 463 16.40 27.31 -2.43
C GLN A 463 15.09 27.99 -2.86
N LYS A 464 13.98 27.86 -2.14
CA LYS A 464 12.80 28.68 -2.41
C LYS A 464 13.09 30.10 -1.97
N PRO A 465 13.01 31.11 -2.86
CA PRO A 465 13.04 32.50 -2.42
C PRO A 465 11.93 32.70 -1.40
N ALA A 466 12.21 33.47 -0.35
CA ALA A 466 11.17 33.95 0.55
C ALA A 466 10.04 34.47 -0.34
N THR A 467 8.85 33.92 -0.20
CA THR A 467 7.64 34.37 -0.89
C THR A 467 7.67 35.90 -0.79
N GLU A 468 7.57 36.56 -1.94
CA GLU A 468 7.39 38.00 -2.03
C GLU A 468 6.43 38.43 -0.91
N GLU A 469 6.94 39.11 0.08
CA GLU A 469 6.12 39.84 1.04
C GLU A 469 5.24 40.72 0.18
N LYS A 470 3.93 40.54 0.26
CA LYS A 470 2.97 41.46 -0.34
C LYS A 470 3.34 42.82 0.15
N GLU A 471 3.94 43.63 -0.73
CA GLU A 471 4.09 45.05 -0.49
C GLU A 471 2.72 45.59 -0.07
N PRO A 472 2.64 46.37 1.03
CA PRO A 472 1.39 47.03 1.41
C PRO A 472 1.00 47.94 0.26
N LYS A 473 -0.18 47.72 -0.32
CA LYS A 473 -0.78 48.65 -1.26
C LYS A 473 -0.82 50.03 -0.61
N THR A 474 0.05 50.91 -1.07
CA THR A 474 -0.03 52.33 -0.79
C THR A 474 -1.33 52.81 -1.41
N GLU A 475 -2.31 53.18 -0.60
CA GLU A 475 -3.50 53.90 -1.02
C GLU A 475 -3.04 55.29 -1.51
N GLU A 476 -2.93 55.44 -2.83
CA GLU A 476 -2.91 56.76 -3.44
C GLU A 476 -4.30 57.40 -3.22
N LYS A 477 -4.32 58.41 -2.37
CA LYS A 477 -5.45 59.34 -2.25
C LYS A 477 -5.59 60.09 -3.56
N GLU A 478 -6.64 59.83 -4.32
CA GLU A 478 -7.12 60.69 -5.38
C GLU A 478 -7.54 62.06 -4.77
N GLU A 479 -6.74 63.07 -5.06
CA GLU A 479 -7.07 64.46 -4.84
C GLU A 479 -7.98 64.96 -5.98
N LYS A 480 -9.23 65.23 -5.66
CA LYS A 480 -10.22 65.84 -6.60
C LYS A 480 -9.79 67.25 -6.98
N ALA A 481 -9.62 67.49 -8.28
CA ALA A 481 -9.66 68.83 -8.86
C ALA A 481 -10.85 68.93 -9.83
N ASP A 482 -11.69 69.91 -9.61
CA ASP A 482 -12.88 70.26 -10.33
C ASP A 482 -12.57 70.91 -11.70
N PRO A 483 -13.55 71.05 -12.61
CA PRO A 483 -13.35 71.19 -14.04
C PRO A 483 -13.37 72.64 -14.48
N GLU A 484 -12.59 73.01 -15.48
CA GLU A 484 -12.80 74.19 -16.29
C GLU A 484 -12.92 73.92 -17.80
N VAL A 485 -13.81 74.65 -18.38
CA VAL A 485 -14.62 74.61 -19.56
C VAL A 485 -13.89 75.09 -20.82
N GLU A 486 -14.39 74.64 -22.02
CA GLU A 486 -14.34 75.25 -23.36
C GLU A 486 -12.99 75.19 -24.13
N THR A 487 -12.95 74.94 -25.42
CA THR A 487 -13.77 75.18 -26.58
C THR A 487 -13.35 74.42 -27.80
N ALA A 488 -14.27 74.26 -28.70
CA ALA A 488 -14.26 73.61 -30.00
C ALA A 488 -13.16 73.97 -30.99
N ALA A 489 -12.81 73.03 -31.88
CA ALA A 489 -12.80 73.20 -33.35
C ALA A 489 -12.39 71.92 -34.08
N GLU A 490 -13.27 71.34 -34.83
CA GLU A 490 -13.04 70.56 -36.06
C GLU A 490 -12.63 71.54 -37.23
N PRO A 491 -12.33 71.02 -38.48
CA PRO A 491 -12.23 69.68 -39.02
C PRO A 491 -11.10 69.44 -40.08
N GLU A 492 -11.27 68.38 -40.86
CA GLU A 492 -10.71 68.07 -42.22
C GLU A 492 -9.36 67.32 -42.22
N GLY A 493 -9.12 66.27 -42.99
CA GLY A 493 -9.86 65.62 -44.04
C GLY A 493 -8.94 64.65 -44.75
N THR A 494 -9.53 63.64 -45.34
CA THR A 494 -9.11 62.90 -46.53
C THR A 494 -7.76 62.14 -46.53
N SER A 495 -7.59 60.97 -46.99
CA SER A 495 -8.12 60.05 -47.97
C SER A 495 -7.17 58.89 -48.21
N SER A 496 -7.74 57.68 -48.39
CA SER A 496 -7.45 56.69 -49.45
C SER A 496 -6.00 56.18 -49.57
N THR A 497 -5.76 54.95 -49.61
CA THR A 497 -6.04 53.94 -50.64
C THR A 497 -5.44 52.56 -50.32
N ARG A 498 -6.22 51.56 -50.52
CA ARG A 498 -5.78 50.18 -50.88
C ARG A 498 -5.32 50.24 -52.35
N PRO A 499 -4.65 49.25 -53.00
CA PRO A 499 -4.82 47.79 -52.79
C PRO A 499 -3.61 46.84 -53.12
N SER A 500 -3.85 45.58 -52.90
CA SER A 500 -3.67 44.40 -53.76
C SER A 500 -2.38 43.58 -53.81
N ARG A 501 -2.60 42.30 -53.56
CA ARG A 501 -2.32 41.08 -54.35
C ARG A 501 -0.89 40.64 -54.70
N GLY A 502 -0.64 39.33 -54.44
CA GLY A 502 0.18 38.40 -55.28
C GLY A 502 0.96 37.41 -54.40
N ARG A 503 0.60 36.21 -54.22
CA ARG A 503 0.44 34.93 -54.96
C ARG A 503 1.78 34.24 -55.29
N ARG A 504 1.84 32.96 -54.86
CA ARG A 504 2.62 31.79 -55.38
C ARG A 504 4.08 31.73 -54.90
N GLY A 505 4.63 30.57 -54.59
CA GLY A 505 4.27 29.17 -54.73
C GLY A 505 5.39 28.23 -54.31
N ARG A 506 5.01 27.02 -53.93
CA ARG A 506 5.62 25.70 -54.16
C ARG A 506 7.18 25.59 -54.16
N ARG A 507 7.80 24.68 -53.45
CA ARG A 507 7.87 23.23 -53.59
C ARG A 507 8.85 22.61 -52.60
N ARG A 508 8.50 21.41 -52.19
CA ARG A 508 9.34 20.38 -51.60
C ARG A 508 10.46 19.92 -52.58
N PRO A 509 11.44 19.10 -52.14
CA PRO A 509 11.19 17.74 -51.69
C PRO A 509 11.39 17.50 -50.19
#